data_62b8f439e766d757db100c7839f00717
#
_entry.id   62b8f439e766d757db100c7839f00717
#
_cell.length_a   1.000
_cell.length_b   1.000
_cell.length_c   1.000
_cell.angle_alpha   90.00
_cell.angle_beta   90.00
_cell.angle_gamma   90.00
#
_symmetry.space_group_name_H-M   'P 1'
#
loop_
_entity.id
_entity.type
_entity.pdbx_description
1 polymer ?
#
loop_
_entity_poly.entity_id
_entity_poly.type
_entity_poly.pdbx_seq_one_letter_code
_entity_poly.pdbx_strand_id
1 'polypeptide(L)'
;VLGSSINWCVVASRLRVYTEKTHNALTLPDYFSHRFEDKQNLLRIIAAVVILLFFTIYCASGVVAGARLFENTFSMSYETALILGAAATICYVFVGGFLAVSWTDTIQALLMCLALIVKPIAVMYDLGGFTAATECVASVDIKMLNILEGHTLVGIVSLLAWGLGYFGQPHILVRFMATRSIKVIPNARRVATLWMSFCLSGAVA
;
A
#
# COMPACT_ATOMS: atom_id res chain seq x y z
N VAL A 1 1.74 2.59 10.22
CA VAL A 1 1.73 4.06 10.34
C VAL A 1 3.12 4.62 10.56
N LEU A 2 3.86 4.21 11.61
CA LEU A 2 5.18 4.77 11.94
C LEU A 2 6.18 4.67 10.77
N GLY A 3 6.36 3.49 10.18
CA GLY A 3 7.29 3.29 9.05
C GLY A 3 6.97 4.18 7.86
N SER A 4 5.69 4.28 7.50
CA SER A 4 5.23 5.17 6.43
C SER A 4 5.47 6.64 6.77
N SER A 5 5.14 7.08 7.98
CA SER A 5 5.36 8.47 8.41
C SER A 5 6.83 8.86 8.40
N ILE A 6 7.71 7.97 8.85
CA ILE A 6 9.17 8.19 8.80
C ILE A 6 9.64 8.27 7.34
N ASN A 7 9.14 7.39 6.47
CA ASN A 7 9.47 7.42 5.03
C ASN A 7 9.07 8.77 4.39
N TRP A 8 7.88 9.28 4.68
CA TRP A 8 7.44 10.60 4.24
C TRP A 8 8.31 11.74 4.77
N CYS A 9 8.79 11.65 6.03
CA CYS A 9 9.62 12.68 6.65
C CYS A 9 11.05 12.69 6.12
N VAL A 10 11.65 11.51 5.97
CA VAL A 10 13.08 11.37 5.72
C VAL A 10 13.38 11.23 4.23
N VAL A 11 12.57 10.41 3.52
CA VAL A 11 12.87 10.03 2.14
C VAL A 11 12.19 10.95 1.13
N ALA A 12 10.89 11.25 1.27
CA ALA A 12 10.11 11.89 0.24
C ALA A 12 10.71 13.23 -0.24
N SER A 13 11.02 14.14 0.68
CA SER A 13 11.58 15.46 0.33
C SER A 13 12.97 15.35 -0.28
N ARG A 14 13.83 14.51 0.29
CA ARG A 14 15.19 14.30 -0.19
C ARG A 14 15.20 13.67 -1.57
N LEU A 15 14.38 12.64 -1.75
CA LEU A 15 14.27 11.93 -3.03
C LEU A 15 13.78 12.89 -4.12
N ARG A 16 12.76 13.71 -3.84
CA ARG A 16 12.25 14.70 -4.81
C ARG A 16 13.31 15.73 -5.20
N VAL A 17 14.07 16.30 -4.24
CA VAL A 17 15.17 17.23 -4.53
C VAL A 17 16.21 16.60 -5.44
N TYR A 18 16.62 15.37 -5.15
CA TYR A 18 17.61 14.69 -5.97
C TYR A 18 17.07 14.32 -7.35
N THR A 19 15.80 13.94 -7.44
CA THR A 19 15.13 13.64 -8.72
C THR A 19 15.09 14.87 -9.62
N GLU A 20 14.79 16.06 -9.08
CA GLU A 20 14.83 17.31 -9.83
C GLU A 20 16.26 17.64 -10.36
N LYS A 21 17.28 17.34 -9.58
CA LYS A 21 18.67 17.53 -9.99
C LYS A 21 19.15 16.51 -11.05
N THR A 22 18.54 15.34 -11.09
CA THR A 22 18.86 14.24 -12.01
C THR A 22 17.90 14.19 -13.20
N HIS A 23 17.70 15.31 -13.87
CA HIS A 23 16.85 15.43 -15.08
C HIS A 23 15.42 14.91 -14.90
N ASN A 24 14.82 15.03 -13.70
CA ASN A 24 13.51 14.49 -13.36
C ASN A 24 13.38 12.98 -13.61
N ALA A 25 14.37 12.20 -13.23
CA ALA A 25 14.30 10.75 -13.30
C ALA A 25 13.04 10.24 -12.57
N LEU A 26 12.13 9.57 -13.30
CA LEU A 26 10.87 9.07 -12.75
C LEU A 26 10.94 7.59 -12.35
N THR A 27 12.06 6.93 -12.65
CA THR A 27 12.26 5.53 -12.27
C THR A 27 13.47 5.38 -11.37
N LEU A 28 13.42 4.42 -10.45
CA LEU A 28 14.56 4.14 -9.57
C LEU A 28 15.82 3.71 -10.33
N PRO A 29 15.75 2.88 -11.38
CA PRO A 29 16.92 2.54 -12.19
C PRO A 29 17.59 3.79 -12.81
N ASP A 30 16.80 4.70 -13.37
CA ASP A 30 17.34 5.96 -13.92
C ASP A 30 17.92 6.85 -12.83
N TYR A 31 17.23 6.95 -11.68
CA TYR A 31 17.72 7.71 -10.54
C TYR A 31 19.09 7.21 -10.07
N PHE A 32 19.28 5.89 -9.93
CA PHE A 32 20.57 5.33 -9.53
C PHE A 32 21.65 5.56 -10.57
N SER A 33 21.34 5.36 -11.85
CA SER A 33 22.28 5.61 -12.95
C SER A 33 22.79 7.05 -12.93
N HIS A 34 21.91 8.03 -12.81
CA HIS A 34 22.27 9.44 -12.76
C HIS A 34 22.98 9.84 -11.46
N ARG A 35 22.53 9.30 -10.32
CA ARG A 35 23.10 9.66 -9.03
C ARG A 35 24.53 9.17 -8.84
N PHE A 36 24.85 8.00 -9.36
CA PHE A 36 26.16 7.37 -9.23
C PHE A 36 27.02 7.52 -10.49
N GLU A 37 26.58 8.33 -11.45
CA GLU A 37 27.27 8.57 -12.72
C GLU A 37 27.67 7.27 -13.44
N ASP A 38 26.73 6.32 -13.48
CA ASP A 38 26.94 4.97 -14.02
C ASP A 38 27.08 5.00 -15.54
N LYS A 39 28.32 5.12 -16.01
CA LYS A 39 28.67 5.17 -17.44
C LYS A 39 28.38 3.87 -18.20
N GLN A 40 28.34 2.75 -17.47
CA GLN A 40 28.11 1.43 -18.07
C GLN A 40 26.65 0.96 -18.00
N ASN A 41 25.77 1.75 -17.39
CA ASN A 41 24.37 1.39 -17.11
C ASN A 41 24.21 0.10 -16.28
N LEU A 42 25.24 -0.33 -15.58
CA LEU A 42 25.23 -1.56 -14.80
C LEU A 42 24.23 -1.47 -13.62
N LEU A 43 24.28 -0.37 -12.86
CA LEU A 43 23.34 -0.12 -11.76
C LEU A 43 21.90 -0.05 -12.26
N ARG A 44 21.68 0.57 -13.43
CA ARG A 44 20.38 0.65 -14.08
C ARG A 44 19.84 -0.73 -14.40
N ILE A 45 20.65 -1.60 -15.00
CA ILE A 45 20.27 -2.95 -15.39
C ILE A 45 19.99 -3.80 -14.15
N ILE A 46 20.89 -3.80 -13.16
CA ILE A 46 20.71 -4.57 -11.92
C ILE A 46 19.44 -4.15 -11.20
N ALA A 47 19.22 -2.85 -11.01
CA ALA A 47 18.03 -2.32 -10.36
C ALA A 47 16.76 -2.69 -11.13
N ALA A 48 16.77 -2.61 -12.47
CA ALA A 48 15.63 -3.00 -13.29
C ALA A 48 15.32 -4.50 -13.19
N VAL A 49 16.32 -5.37 -13.21
CA VAL A 49 16.15 -6.82 -13.06
C VAL A 49 15.59 -7.18 -11.69
N VAL A 50 16.14 -6.60 -10.62
CA VAL A 50 15.66 -6.83 -9.25
C VAL A 50 14.21 -6.38 -9.10
N ILE A 51 13.87 -5.17 -9.58
CA ILE A 51 12.49 -4.66 -9.53
C ILE A 51 11.57 -5.57 -10.34
N LEU A 52 11.94 -5.95 -11.56
CA LEU A 52 11.14 -6.81 -12.42
C LEU A 52 10.82 -8.14 -11.72
N LEU A 53 11.82 -8.79 -11.14
CA LEU A 53 11.66 -10.10 -10.49
C LEU A 53 10.73 -10.01 -9.28
N PHE A 54 11.03 -9.14 -8.33
CA PHE A 54 10.24 -9.03 -7.11
C PHE A 54 8.86 -8.42 -7.33
N PHE A 55 8.75 -7.47 -8.26
CA PHE A 55 7.47 -6.83 -8.56
C PHE A 55 6.52 -7.73 -9.34
N THR A 56 7.04 -8.64 -10.16
CA THR A 56 6.23 -9.68 -10.82
C THR A 56 5.56 -10.57 -9.78
N ILE A 57 6.31 -11.03 -8.78
CA ILE A 57 5.76 -11.84 -7.67
C ILE A 57 4.71 -11.03 -6.88
N TYR A 58 4.99 -9.77 -6.59
CA TYR A 58 4.06 -8.87 -5.90
C TYR A 58 2.75 -8.68 -6.68
N CYS A 59 2.84 -8.39 -7.98
CA CYS A 59 1.67 -8.24 -8.84
C CYS A 59 0.87 -9.56 -8.96
N ALA A 60 1.55 -10.69 -9.11
CA ALA A 60 0.90 -12.00 -9.14
C ALA A 60 0.11 -12.27 -7.85
N SER A 61 0.68 -11.96 -6.69
CA SER A 61 -0.03 -12.12 -5.40
C SER A 61 -1.28 -11.25 -5.33
N GLY A 62 -1.22 -10.02 -5.83
CA GLY A 62 -2.36 -9.10 -5.90
C GLY A 62 -3.49 -9.62 -6.81
N VAL A 63 -3.14 -10.13 -7.99
CA VAL A 63 -4.11 -10.72 -8.94
C VAL A 63 -4.77 -11.96 -8.33
N VAL A 64 -4.01 -12.83 -7.68
CA VAL A 64 -4.54 -14.02 -6.98
C VAL A 64 -5.49 -13.63 -5.85
N ALA A 65 -5.10 -12.65 -5.02
CA ALA A 65 -5.94 -12.17 -3.92
C ALA A 65 -7.26 -11.57 -4.45
N GLY A 66 -7.20 -10.78 -5.52
CA GLY A 66 -8.37 -10.24 -6.20
C GLY A 66 -9.28 -11.34 -6.75
N ALA A 67 -8.71 -12.34 -7.44
CA ALA A 67 -9.47 -13.48 -7.97
C ALA A 67 -10.20 -14.25 -6.86
N ARG A 68 -9.55 -14.51 -5.73
CA ARG A 68 -10.16 -15.16 -4.56
C ARG A 68 -11.30 -14.33 -3.96
N LEU A 69 -11.14 -13.00 -3.91
CA LEU A 69 -12.20 -12.12 -3.45
C LEU A 69 -13.43 -12.20 -4.36
N PHE A 70 -13.24 -12.15 -5.70
CA PHE A 70 -14.34 -12.24 -6.67
C PHE A 70 -15.01 -13.61 -6.65
N GLU A 71 -14.24 -14.69 -6.54
CA GLU A 71 -14.78 -16.05 -6.37
C GLU A 71 -15.73 -16.13 -5.17
N ASN A 72 -15.29 -15.63 -4.01
CA ASN A 72 -16.10 -15.70 -2.79
C ASN A 72 -17.29 -14.72 -2.78
N THR A 73 -17.15 -13.56 -3.43
CA THR A 73 -18.21 -12.53 -3.39
C THR A 73 -19.28 -12.76 -4.45
N PHE A 74 -18.90 -13.19 -5.65
CA PHE A 74 -19.79 -13.33 -6.79
C PHE A 74 -20.07 -14.79 -7.19
N SER A 75 -19.57 -15.77 -6.43
CA SER A 75 -19.70 -17.20 -6.72
C SER A 75 -19.24 -17.58 -8.14
N MET A 76 -18.22 -16.89 -8.63
CA MET A 76 -17.61 -17.15 -9.94
C MET A 76 -16.53 -18.22 -9.82
N SER A 77 -16.20 -18.91 -10.94
CA SER A 77 -15.03 -19.79 -10.93
C SER A 77 -13.74 -18.97 -10.76
N TYR A 78 -12.78 -19.49 -10.01
CA TYR A 78 -11.48 -18.82 -9.77
C TYR A 78 -10.80 -18.39 -11.06
N GLU A 79 -10.77 -19.25 -12.08
CA GLU A 79 -10.15 -18.96 -13.37
C GLU A 79 -10.82 -17.79 -14.08
N THR A 80 -12.14 -17.75 -14.10
CA THR A 80 -12.90 -16.64 -14.70
C THR A 80 -12.64 -15.35 -13.96
N ALA A 81 -12.67 -15.36 -12.61
CA ALA A 81 -12.38 -14.21 -11.78
C ALA A 81 -10.95 -13.67 -12.01
N LEU A 82 -9.97 -14.57 -12.13
CA LEU A 82 -8.58 -14.24 -12.38
C LEU A 82 -8.40 -13.56 -13.75
N ILE A 83 -8.95 -14.14 -14.79
CA ILE A 83 -8.83 -13.61 -16.16
C ILE A 83 -9.54 -12.26 -16.28
N LEU A 84 -10.77 -12.14 -15.79
CA LEU A 84 -11.53 -10.89 -15.84
C LEU A 84 -10.86 -9.78 -15.05
N GLY A 85 -10.40 -10.06 -13.83
CA GLY A 85 -9.70 -9.08 -12.99
C GLY A 85 -8.39 -8.61 -13.59
N ALA A 86 -7.57 -9.54 -14.10
CA ALA A 86 -6.33 -9.22 -14.79
C ALA A 86 -6.58 -8.41 -16.08
N ALA A 87 -7.53 -8.84 -16.92
CA ALA A 87 -7.86 -8.16 -18.14
C ALA A 87 -8.36 -6.73 -17.90
N ALA A 88 -9.28 -6.54 -16.94
CA ALA A 88 -9.77 -5.21 -16.58
C ALA A 88 -8.62 -4.29 -16.13
N THR A 89 -7.71 -4.81 -15.27
CA THR A 89 -6.55 -4.06 -14.81
C THR A 89 -5.63 -3.67 -15.95
N ILE A 90 -5.30 -4.60 -16.83
CA ILE A 90 -4.44 -4.34 -18.00
C ILE A 90 -5.08 -3.31 -18.93
N CYS A 91 -6.38 -3.42 -19.21
CA CYS A 91 -7.10 -2.50 -20.10
C CYS A 91 -7.03 -1.06 -19.59
N TYR A 92 -7.38 -0.79 -18.32
CA TYR A 92 -7.36 0.60 -17.84
C TYR A 92 -5.94 1.16 -17.69
N VAL A 93 -4.97 0.33 -17.34
CA VAL A 93 -3.56 0.75 -17.23
C VAL A 93 -3.00 1.05 -18.62
N PHE A 94 -3.34 0.24 -19.64
CA PHE A 94 -2.89 0.43 -21.01
C PHE A 94 -3.40 1.75 -21.62
N VAL A 95 -4.67 2.08 -21.35
CA VAL A 95 -5.31 3.31 -21.89
C VAL A 95 -4.84 4.57 -21.17
N GLY A 96 -4.75 4.53 -19.85
CA GLY A 96 -4.56 5.74 -19.05
C GLY A 96 -3.23 5.86 -18.30
N GLY A 97 -2.40 4.82 -18.33
CA GLY A 97 -1.07 4.80 -17.72
C GLY A 97 -1.07 5.23 -16.24
N PHE A 98 0.00 5.92 -15.83
CA PHE A 98 0.20 6.35 -14.45
C PHE A 98 -0.90 7.29 -13.92
N LEU A 99 -1.45 8.13 -14.77
CA LEU A 99 -2.51 9.08 -14.37
C LEU A 99 -3.81 8.34 -14.03
N ALA A 100 -4.23 7.39 -14.88
CA ALA A 100 -5.41 6.58 -14.63
C ALA A 100 -5.28 5.76 -13.34
N VAL A 101 -4.12 5.11 -13.13
CA VAL A 101 -3.84 4.38 -11.89
C VAL A 101 -3.95 5.30 -10.67
N SER A 102 -3.38 6.51 -10.74
CA SER A 102 -3.43 7.46 -9.63
C SER A 102 -4.86 7.90 -9.29
N TRP A 103 -5.72 8.09 -10.30
CA TRP A 103 -7.12 8.43 -10.09
C TRP A 103 -7.93 7.26 -9.52
N THR A 104 -7.77 6.06 -10.10
CA THR A 104 -8.44 4.85 -9.58
C THR A 104 -8.02 4.54 -8.15
N ASP A 105 -6.73 4.64 -7.83
CA ASP A 105 -6.22 4.47 -6.47
C ASP A 105 -6.86 5.48 -5.50
N THR A 106 -7.03 6.73 -5.91
CA THR A 106 -7.64 7.75 -5.05
C THR A 106 -9.10 7.42 -4.74
N ILE A 107 -9.88 7.03 -5.77
CA ILE A 107 -11.29 6.65 -5.59
C ILE A 107 -11.40 5.40 -4.72
N GLN A 108 -10.59 4.38 -5.01
CA GLN A 108 -10.55 3.13 -4.23
C GLN A 108 -10.13 3.37 -2.78
N ALA A 109 -9.16 4.25 -2.55
CA ALA A 109 -8.73 4.63 -1.20
C ALA A 109 -9.85 5.31 -0.40
N LEU A 110 -10.64 6.20 -1.03
CA LEU A 110 -11.79 6.82 -0.40
C LEU A 110 -12.89 5.80 -0.07
N LEU A 111 -13.22 4.92 -1.01
CA LEU A 111 -14.20 3.85 -0.80
C LEU A 111 -13.76 2.89 0.31
N MET A 112 -12.49 2.51 0.33
CA MET A 112 -11.93 1.65 1.37
C MET A 112 -11.98 2.32 2.75
N CYS A 113 -11.64 3.60 2.84
CA CYS A 113 -11.71 4.37 4.07
C CYS A 113 -13.16 4.44 4.59
N LEU A 114 -14.12 4.73 3.72
CA LEU A 114 -15.53 4.75 4.06
C LEU A 114 -16.02 3.39 4.55
N ALA A 115 -15.69 2.31 3.84
CA ALA A 115 -16.09 0.96 4.22
C ALA A 115 -15.51 0.55 5.59
N LEU A 116 -14.23 0.84 5.84
CA LEU A 116 -13.56 0.53 7.10
C LEU A 116 -14.05 1.36 8.29
N ILE A 117 -14.66 2.53 8.06
CA ILE A 117 -15.26 3.33 9.11
C ILE A 117 -16.73 2.94 9.33
N VAL A 118 -17.50 2.84 8.25
CA VAL A 118 -18.96 2.61 8.33
C VAL A 118 -19.26 1.22 8.84
N LYS A 119 -18.51 0.20 8.40
CA LYS A 119 -18.80 -1.20 8.76
C LYS A 119 -18.69 -1.47 10.27
N PRO A 120 -17.60 -1.12 10.97
CA PRO A 120 -17.54 -1.28 12.42
C PRO A 120 -18.63 -0.50 13.16
N ILE A 121 -18.94 0.72 12.73
CA ILE A 121 -19.99 1.54 13.35
C ILE A 121 -21.36 0.87 13.19
N ALA A 122 -21.68 0.35 12.01
CA ALA A 122 -22.93 -0.35 11.76
C ALA A 122 -23.04 -1.61 12.62
N VAL A 123 -21.98 -2.42 12.68
CA VAL A 123 -21.94 -3.63 13.52
C VAL A 123 -22.10 -3.30 15.01
N MET A 124 -21.40 -2.26 15.49
CA MET A 124 -21.55 -1.82 16.88
C MET A 124 -22.98 -1.36 17.19
N TYR A 125 -23.62 -0.67 16.24
CA TYR A 125 -25.02 -0.25 16.39
C TYR A 125 -25.98 -1.43 16.44
N ASP A 126 -25.81 -2.41 15.55
CA ASP A 126 -26.63 -3.62 15.48
C ASP A 126 -26.48 -4.51 16.73
N LEU A 127 -25.29 -4.56 17.32
CA LEU A 127 -25.01 -5.32 18.53
C LEU A 127 -25.47 -4.63 19.83
N GLY A 128 -25.91 -3.37 19.76
CA GLY A 128 -26.38 -2.62 20.93
C GLY A 128 -25.28 -1.84 21.66
N GLY A 129 -24.14 -1.57 20.99
CA GLY A 129 -23.08 -0.69 21.48
C GLY A 129 -21.73 -1.38 21.67
N PHE A 130 -20.75 -0.58 22.07
CA PHE A 130 -19.36 -1.05 22.20
C PHE A 130 -19.19 -2.18 23.25
N THR A 131 -19.91 -2.11 24.36
CA THR A 131 -19.84 -3.12 25.42
C THR A 131 -20.37 -4.47 24.93
N ALA A 132 -21.51 -4.47 24.27
CA ALA A 132 -22.10 -5.69 23.68
C ALA A 132 -21.21 -6.29 22.58
N ALA A 133 -20.57 -5.44 21.76
CA ALA A 133 -19.62 -5.88 20.76
C ALA A 133 -18.39 -6.55 21.39
N THR A 134 -17.80 -5.97 22.45
CA THR A 134 -16.68 -6.59 23.16
C THR A 134 -17.04 -7.89 23.86
N GLU A 135 -18.24 -8.00 24.44
CA GLU A 135 -18.75 -9.24 25.01
C GLU A 135 -18.97 -10.32 23.94
N CYS A 136 -19.47 -9.93 22.77
CA CYS A 136 -19.62 -10.85 21.64
C CYS A 136 -18.27 -11.40 21.18
N VAL A 137 -17.24 -10.55 21.03
CA VAL A 137 -15.89 -10.99 20.69
C VAL A 137 -15.30 -11.87 21.79
N ALA A 138 -15.45 -11.49 23.06
CA ALA A 138 -14.99 -12.30 24.20
C ALA A 138 -15.64 -13.68 24.27
N SER A 139 -16.88 -13.80 23.84
CA SER A 139 -17.60 -15.09 23.78
C SER A 139 -17.06 -16.05 22.73
N VAL A 140 -16.43 -15.53 21.68
CA VAL A 140 -15.77 -16.34 20.63
C VAL A 140 -14.38 -16.76 21.10
N ASP A 141 -13.53 -15.81 21.45
CA ASP A 141 -12.21 -16.04 22.06
C ASP A 141 -11.75 -14.77 22.76
N ILE A 142 -11.58 -14.84 24.08
CA ILE A 142 -11.12 -13.74 24.92
C ILE A 142 -9.72 -13.22 24.51
N LYS A 143 -8.92 -14.07 23.85
CA LYS A 143 -7.59 -13.71 23.35
C LYS A 143 -7.64 -12.67 22.24
N MET A 144 -8.75 -12.57 21.50
CA MET A 144 -8.93 -11.56 20.46
C MET A 144 -8.94 -10.14 21.01
N LEU A 145 -9.25 -9.96 22.30
CA LEU A 145 -9.20 -8.65 22.96
C LEU A 145 -7.78 -8.24 23.39
N ASN A 146 -6.80 -9.12 23.27
CA ASN A 146 -5.42 -8.86 23.65
C ASN A 146 -4.48 -8.92 22.43
N ILE A 147 -4.08 -7.77 21.94
CA ILE A 147 -3.24 -7.64 20.73
C ILE A 147 -1.87 -8.35 20.86
N LEU A 148 -1.38 -8.53 22.08
CA LEU A 148 -0.05 -9.12 22.33
C LEU A 148 -0.10 -10.62 22.67
N GLU A 149 -1.28 -11.16 22.92
CA GLU A 149 -1.40 -12.56 23.33
C GLU A 149 -1.13 -13.50 22.14
N GLY A 150 -0.35 -14.54 22.40
CA GLY A 150 0.05 -15.52 21.37
C GLY A 150 1.23 -15.09 20.50
N HIS A 151 1.75 -13.87 20.68
CA HIS A 151 2.90 -13.41 19.92
C HIS A 151 4.21 -13.53 20.73
N THR A 152 5.22 -14.17 20.12
CA THR A 152 6.58 -14.14 20.66
C THR A 152 7.23 -12.80 20.35
N LEU A 153 8.24 -12.42 21.14
CA LEU A 153 9.00 -11.18 20.91
C LEU A 153 9.57 -11.12 19.49
N VAL A 154 10.07 -12.23 18.96
CA VAL A 154 10.56 -12.37 17.59
C VAL A 154 9.40 -12.14 16.59
N GLY A 155 8.21 -12.67 16.87
CA GLY A 155 7.01 -12.45 16.04
C GLY A 155 6.62 -10.97 15.98
N ILE A 156 6.61 -10.28 17.12
CA ILE A 156 6.31 -8.84 17.17
C ILE A 156 7.35 -8.03 16.38
N VAL A 157 8.63 -8.31 16.58
CA VAL A 157 9.71 -7.64 15.83
C VAL A 157 9.59 -7.90 14.34
N SER A 158 9.25 -9.12 13.94
CA SER A 158 9.01 -9.49 12.53
C SER A 158 7.85 -8.71 11.91
N LEU A 159 6.73 -8.56 12.63
CA LEU A 159 5.60 -7.76 12.19
C LEU A 159 5.95 -6.26 12.08
N LEU A 160 6.71 -5.73 13.01
CA LEU A 160 7.19 -4.34 12.97
C LEU A 160 8.19 -4.10 11.84
N ALA A 161 8.98 -5.11 11.47
CA ALA A 161 9.95 -5.04 10.38
C ALA A 161 9.29 -4.78 9.02
N TRP A 162 8.00 -5.12 8.84
CA TRP A 162 7.25 -4.75 7.64
C TRP A 162 7.22 -3.23 7.41
N GLY A 163 7.23 -2.44 8.49
CA GLY A 163 7.35 -0.99 8.40
C GLY A 163 8.62 -0.51 7.70
N LEU A 164 9.70 -1.29 7.74
CA LEU A 164 10.95 -0.99 7.04
C LEU A 164 10.83 -1.19 5.52
N GLY A 165 9.93 -2.06 5.07
CA GLY A 165 9.66 -2.29 3.66
C GLY A 165 9.23 -1.03 2.90
N TYR A 166 8.59 -0.07 3.56
CA TYR A 166 8.17 1.19 2.95
C TYR A 166 9.32 2.00 2.35
N PHE A 167 10.54 1.85 2.87
CA PHE A 167 11.71 2.58 2.38
C PHE A 167 12.25 2.08 1.04
N GLY A 168 11.94 0.82 0.69
CA GLY A 168 12.43 0.18 -0.53
C GLY A 168 11.37 -0.11 -1.59
N GLN A 169 10.10 0.14 -1.35
CA GLN A 169 9.02 -0.20 -2.28
C GLN A 169 8.98 0.73 -3.49
N PRO A 170 9.24 0.25 -4.72
CA PRO A 170 9.35 1.09 -5.91
C PRO A 170 8.09 1.90 -6.19
N HIS A 171 6.90 1.32 -6.02
CA HIS A 171 5.62 1.99 -6.27
C HIS A 171 5.33 3.15 -5.30
N ILE A 172 5.90 3.14 -4.10
CA ILE A 172 5.82 4.25 -3.15
C ILE A 172 6.83 5.34 -3.52
N LEU A 173 8.07 4.94 -3.79
CA LEU A 173 9.14 5.87 -4.11
C LEU A 173 8.89 6.63 -5.41
N VAL A 174 8.35 5.97 -6.44
CA VAL A 174 7.96 6.62 -7.70
C VAL A 174 6.92 7.72 -7.47
N ARG A 175 5.98 7.56 -6.53
CA ARG A 175 5.01 8.60 -6.19
C ARG A 175 5.66 9.84 -5.56
N PHE A 176 6.70 9.65 -4.74
CA PHE A 176 7.49 10.78 -4.22
C PHE A 176 8.26 11.49 -5.34
N MET A 177 8.84 10.72 -6.27
CA MET A 177 9.57 11.25 -7.43
C MET A 177 8.64 12.02 -8.38
N ALA A 178 7.41 11.55 -8.59
CA ALA A 178 6.40 12.17 -9.44
C ALA A 178 5.69 13.38 -8.80
N THR A 179 5.97 13.71 -7.54
CA THR A 179 5.34 14.85 -6.86
C THR A 179 5.68 16.16 -7.56
N ARG A 180 4.69 17.03 -7.78
CA ARG A 180 4.83 18.29 -8.51
C ARG A 180 5.90 19.22 -7.92
N SER A 181 5.97 19.33 -6.60
CA SER A 181 6.96 20.15 -5.92
C SER A 181 7.17 19.71 -4.46
N ILE A 182 8.33 20.05 -3.90
CA ILE A 182 8.65 19.78 -2.49
C ILE A 182 7.67 20.44 -1.53
N LYS A 183 7.10 21.60 -1.89
CA LYS A 183 6.14 22.34 -1.07
C LYS A 183 4.84 21.58 -0.80
N VAL A 184 4.48 20.62 -1.65
CA VAL A 184 3.26 19.81 -1.51
C VAL A 184 3.48 18.64 -0.54
N ILE A 185 4.72 18.18 -0.36
CA ILE A 185 5.05 16.98 0.43
C ILE A 185 4.53 17.04 1.88
N PRO A 186 4.63 18.16 2.63
CA PRO A 186 4.09 18.22 4.00
C PRO A 186 2.58 17.98 4.07
N ASN A 187 1.83 18.52 3.13
CA ASN A 187 0.37 18.32 3.07
C ASN A 187 0.03 16.89 2.63
N ALA A 188 0.71 16.37 1.62
CA ALA A 188 0.55 14.98 1.18
C ALA A 188 0.85 13.99 2.32
N ARG A 189 1.90 14.25 3.11
CA ARG A 189 2.24 13.46 4.30
C ARG A 189 1.09 13.47 5.32
N ARG A 190 0.53 14.64 5.64
CA ARG A 190 -0.58 14.75 6.60
C ARG A 190 -1.78 13.95 6.14
N VAL A 191 -2.17 14.10 4.88
CA VAL A 191 -3.28 13.35 4.28
C VAL A 191 -3.01 11.85 4.33
N ALA A 192 -1.83 11.40 3.89
CA ALA A 192 -1.47 9.98 3.89
C ALA A 192 -1.44 9.38 5.30
N THR A 193 -0.89 10.10 6.27
CA THR A 193 -0.81 9.63 7.67
C THR A 193 -2.21 9.56 8.30
N LEU A 194 -3.04 10.57 8.12
CA LEU A 194 -4.43 10.57 8.62
C LEU A 194 -5.24 9.45 7.98
N TRP A 195 -5.20 9.33 6.66
CA TRP A 195 -5.89 8.28 5.93
C TRP A 195 -5.49 6.88 6.43
N MET A 196 -4.18 6.62 6.55
CA MET A 196 -3.67 5.34 7.04
C MET A 196 -4.10 5.07 8.50
N SER A 197 -4.13 6.10 9.36
CA SER A 197 -4.58 5.97 10.73
C SER A 197 -6.05 5.61 10.81
N PHE A 198 -6.91 6.28 10.03
CA PHE A 198 -8.34 5.96 9.97
C PHE A 198 -8.61 4.55 9.44
N CYS A 199 -7.96 4.16 8.34
CA CYS A 199 -8.12 2.82 7.79
C CYS A 199 -7.70 1.72 8.77
N LEU A 200 -6.56 1.90 9.45
CA LEU A 200 -6.08 0.92 10.41
C LEU A 200 -6.95 0.88 11.68
N SER A 201 -7.43 2.03 12.17
CA SER A 201 -8.36 2.05 13.31
C SER A 201 -9.65 1.32 12.98
N GLY A 202 -10.21 1.54 11.78
CA GLY A 202 -11.41 0.85 11.34
C GLY A 202 -11.21 -0.63 11.00
N ALA A 203 -9.98 -1.05 10.69
CA ALA A 203 -9.66 -2.46 10.46
C ALA A 203 -9.47 -3.27 11.75
N VAL A 204 -9.17 -2.58 12.87
CA VAL A 204 -8.97 -3.20 14.21
C VAL A 204 -10.26 -3.18 15.03
N ALA A 205 -11.15 -2.22 14.76
CA ALA A 205 -12.45 -2.12 15.43
C ALA A 205 -13.44 -3.16 14.89
#